data_7da9e71612dc1c3727976b0377438d36
#
_entry.id   7da9e71612dc1c3727976b0377438d36
#
_cell.length_a   1.000
_cell.length_b   1.000
_cell.length_c   1.000
_cell.angle_alpha   90.00
_cell.angle_beta   90.00
_cell.angle_gamma   90.00
#
_symmetry.space_group_name_H-M   'P 1'
#
loop_
_entity.id
_entity.type
_entity.pdbx_description
1 polymer ?
#
loop_
_entity_poly.entity_id
_entity_poly.type
_entity_poly.pdbx_seq_one_letter_code
_entity_poly.pdbx_strand_id
1 'polypeptide(L)'
;MNKPSALWFRLKLQLPLLLRLGLLLLLVLALALGAVFALRGCSFAVETVTSGGRLLEGADLQDSYLAFGEKLLRFDGQRLTCYNRNAEELWQYQAADGDGFVLSASDTRAALFSGSKLILLDERGNAVYNGVLEGTIAQVRCGLQSTAVELEGSEQLLVLDRNGAQQDAIDLSGASLIDFGFYSNNDLLWTLLINVSGLAPSSRLDIYQPGKELVSSYKSDTQLYYKPLFYQDDVYIVGTEALDLVAGKSTGSQSIFGWQYAGSAVSGGGMAVGLTLRDEGETPSMARIFRGGSFSDMHLPAGCFYLLLGEEGLYAVGSQTLYRMPFDGGSMESYAFRYTVSQVLCSFSGYMALAATDGQVYLVKLP
;
A
#
# COMPACT_ATOMS: atom_id res chain seq x y z
N MET A 1 33.63 85.64 -23.55
CA MET A 1 32.44 85.03 -22.99
C MET A 1 31.88 84.01 -23.99
N ASN A 2 32.21 82.75 -23.81
CA ASN A 2 31.72 81.65 -24.71
C ASN A 2 30.33 81.21 -24.30
N LYS A 3 29.34 81.34 -25.22
CA LYS A 3 27.99 80.84 -25.08
C LYS A 3 28.04 79.31 -25.11
N PRO A 4 27.43 78.57 -24.14
CA PRO A 4 27.33 77.12 -24.22
C PRO A 4 26.46 76.73 -25.41
N SER A 5 26.94 75.76 -26.20
CA SER A 5 26.31 75.31 -27.44
C SER A 5 24.94 74.68 -27.15
N ALA A 6 23.95 74.97 -27.99
CA ALA A 6 22.57 74.54 -27.93
C ALA A 6 22.45 72.96 -27.82
N LEU A 7 23.51 72.29 -28.17
CA LEU A 7 23.62 70.80 -28.06
C LEU A 7 23.63 70.31 -26.61
N TRP A 8 24.26 71.11 -25.71
CA TRP A 8 24.36 70.71 -24.29
C TRP A 8 23.02 70.81 -23.52
N PHE A 9 22.16 71.77 -23.95
CA PHE A 9 20.86 71.97 -23.38
C PHE A 9 19.85 70.90 -23.83
N ARG A 10 19.92 70.38 -25.05
CA ARG A 10 19.11 69.29 -25.57
C ARG A 10 19.47 67.96 -24.93
N LEU A 11 20.74 67.69 -24.62
CA LEU A 11 21.20 66.51 -23.93
C LEU A 11 20.67 66.44 -22.47
N LYS A 12 20.66 67.58 -21.77
CA LYS A 12 20.15 67.65 -20.39
C LYS A 12 18.64 67.47 -20.30
N LEU A 13 17.85 67.82 -21.33
CA LEU A 13 16.37 67.63 -21.34
C LEU A 13 15.98 66.19 -21.71
N GLN A 14 16.84 65.49 -22.48
CA GLN A 14 16.55 64.12 -22.88
C GLN A 14 17.07 63.07 -21.89
N LEU A 15 17.98 63.39 -20.98
CA LEU A 15 18.53 62.50 -19.98
C LEU A 15 17.47 61.85 -19.06
N PRO A 16 16.48 62.60 -18.53
CA PRO A 16 15.44 61.98 -17.72
C PRO A 16 14.49 61.08 -18.53
N LEU A 17 14.31 61.39 -19.82
CA LEU A 17 13.47 60.57 -20.72
C LEU A 17 14.18 59.25 -21.06
N LEU A 18 15.44 59.27 -21.34
CA LEU A 18 16.27 58.10 -21.59
C LEU A 18 16.39 57.21 -20.35
N LEU A 19 16.52 57.81 -19.15
CA LEU A 19 16.51 57.05 -17.89
C LEU A 19 15.17 56.36 -17.63
N ARG A 20 14.07 57.03 -17.93
CA ARG A 20 12.72 56.43 -17.81
C ARG A 20 12.50 55.31 -18.83
N LEU A 21 12.93 55.47 -20.08
CA LEU A 21 12.89 54.40 -21.08
C LEU A 21 13.78 53.21 -20.70
N GLY A 22 14.99 53.45 -20.18
CA GLY A 22 15.88 52.41 -19.68
C GLY A 22 15.30 51.63 -18.52
N LEU A 23 14.64 52.32 -17.58
CA LEU A 23 13.97 51.67 -16.44
C LEU A 23 12.77 50.82 -16.86
N LEU A 24 12.01 51.31 -17.86
CA LEU A 24 10.86 50.59 -18.43
C LEU A 24 11.31 49.36 -19.21
N LEU A 25 12.41 49.44 -19.93
CA LEU A 25 13.03 48.31 -20.64
C LEU A 25 13.55 47.23 -19.68
N LEU A 26 14.19 47.66 -18.58
CA LEU A 26 14.63 46.75 -17.49
C LEU A 26 13.47 46.05 -16.81
N LEU A 27 12.35 46.75 -16.58
CA LEU A 27 11.14 46.18 -15.98
C LEU A 27 10.47 45.13 -16.90
N VAL A 28 10.39 45.44 -18.21
CA VAL A 28 9.89 44.49 -19.22
C VAL A 28 10.78 43.27 -19.33
N LEU A 29 12.11 43.47 -19.30
CA LEU A 29 13.08 42.35 -19.32
C LEU A 29 12.98 41.49 -18.06
N ALA A 30 12.80 42.09 -16.87
CA ALA A 30 12.61 41.38 -15.63
C ALA A 30 11.29 40.58 -15.61
N LEU A 31 10.20 41.15 -16.15
CA LEU A 31 8.93 40.46 -16.30
C LEU A 31 9.01 39.30 -17.32
N ALA A 32 9.71 39.51 -18.44
CA ALA A 32 9.92 38.46 -19.43
C ALA A 32 10.79 37.31 -18.88
N LEU A 33 11.86 37.62 -18.12
CA LEU A 33 12.68 36.64 -17.42
C LEU A 33 11.88 35.93 -16.34
N GLY A 34 11.06 36.62 -15.55
CA GLY A 34 10.17 36.04 -14.56
C GLY A 34 9.15 35.10 -15.19
N ALA A 35 8.55 35.49 -16.33
CA ALA A 35 7.62 34.61 -17.06
C ALA A 35 8.33 33.36 -17.64
N VAL A 36 9.54 33.49 -18.16
CA VAL A 36 10.35 32.36 -18.64
C VAL A 36 10.76 31.44 -17.48
N PHE A 37 11.10 32.01 -16.33
CA PHE A 37 11.34 31.19 -15.10
C PHE A 37 10.09 30.50 -14.58
N ALA A 38 8.95 31.19 -14.58
CA ALA A 38 7.66 30.59 -14.18
C ALA A 38 7.23 29.49 -15.16
N LEU A 39 7.42 29.66 -16.46
CA LEU A 39 7.13 28.66 -17.49
C LEU A 39 8.12 27.49 -17.46
N ARG A 40 9.39 27.71 -17.10
CA ARG A 40 10.37 26.63 -16.91
C ARG A 40 10.19 25.89 -15.58
N GLY A 41 9.69 26.56 -14.55
CA GLY A 41 9.36 25.91 -13.26
C GLY A 41 8.14 24.99 -13.33
N CYS A 42 7.33 25.06 -14.40
CA CYS A 42 6.18 24.19 -14.64
C CYS A 42 6.45 23.07 -15.65
N SER A 43 7.67 22.92 -16.17
CA SER A 43 8.03 21.71 -16.89
C SER A 43 8.31 20.60 -15.89
N PHE A 44 7.28 19.82 -15.53
CA PHE A 44 7.47 18.53 -14.90
C PHE A 44 8.43 17.74 -15.81
N ALA A 45 9.61 17.44 -15.32
CA ALA A 45 10.50 16.53 -16.00
C ALA A 45 9.82 15.15 -15.91
N VAL A 46 9.13 14.75 -16.98
CA VAL A 46 8.63 13.38 -17.11
C VAL A 46 9.87 12.53 -17.37
N GLU A 47 10.47 12.00 -16.30
CA GLU A 47 11.43 10.93 -16.47
C GLU A 47 10.66 9.70 -16.97
N THR A 48 11.01 9.25 -18.16
CA THR A 48 10.52 7.95 -18.63
C THR A 48 11.08 6.89 -17.70
N VAL A 49 10.22 6.07 -17.10
CA VAL A 49 10.65 4.85 -16.41
C VAL A 49 11.45 4.04 -17.43
N THR A 50 12.77 4.15 -17.35
CA THR A 50 13.69 3.52 -18.30
C THR A 50 13.70 2.00 -18.20
N SER A 51 13.15 1.43 -17.15
CA SER A 51 12.75 0.03 -17.05
C SER A 51 11.27 -0.09 -17.46
N GLY A 52 10.97 -0.11 -18.72
CA GLY A 52 9.68 -0.65 -19.18
C GLY A 52 9.52 -2.00 -18.50
N GLY A 53 8.48 -2.18 -17.63
CA GLY A 53 8.31 -3.34 -16.78
C GLY A 53 8.65 -4.65 -17.49
N ARG A 54 9.05 -5.64 -16.75
CA ARG A 54 9.34 -6.97 -17.30
C ARG A 54 8.03 -7.69 -17.52
N LEU A 55 7.83 -8.19 -18.71
CA LEU A 55 6.65 -9.00 -19.07
C LEU A 55 6.69 -10.31 -18.27
N LEU A 56 5.58 -10.64 -17.61
CA LEU A 56 5.34 -11.97 -17.05
C LEU A 56 4.73 -12.84 -18.15
N GLU A 57 5.54 -13.67 -18.77
CA GLU A 57 5.08 -14.51 -19.90
C GLU A 57 3.97 -15.46 -19.46
N GLY A 58 2.90 -15.53 -20.27
CA GLY A 58 1.74 -16.39 -20.03
C GLY A 58 0.90 -16.03 -18.81
N ALA A 59 1.11 -14.85 -18.21
CA ALA A 59 0.29 -14.33 -17.12
C ALA A 59 -1.03 -13.77 -17.66
N ASP A 60 -2.13 -13.94 -16.89
CA ASP A 60 -3.47 -13.47 -17.21
C ASP A 60 -4.01 -12.60 -16.06
N LEU A 61 -4.94 -11.70 -16.40
CA LEU A 61 -5.66 -10.85 -15.46
C LEU A 61 -6.52 -11.64 -14.46
N GLN A 62 -6.95 -12.82 -14.83
CA GLN A 62 -7.79 -13.70 -14.01
C GLN A 62 -6.98 -14.51 -13.01
N ASP A 63 -5.67 -14.53 -13.13
CA ASP A 63 -4.78 -15.23 -12.20
C ASP A 63 -4.75 -14.51 -10.84
N SER A 64 -4.46 -15.27 -9.80
CA SER A 64 -4.24 -14.70 -8.47
C SER A 64 -2.77 -14.33 -8.28
N TYR A 65 -2.51 -13.13 -7.80
CA TYR A 65 -1.15 -12.60 -7.55
C TYR A 65 -1.00 -12.20 -6.10
N LEU A 66 0.02 -12.72 -5.42
CA LEU A 66 0.34 -12.37 -4.03
C LEU A 66 1.84 -12.13 -3.84
N ALA A 67 2.14 -11.24 -2.90
CA ALA A 67 3.50 -11.05 -2.38
C ALA A 67 3.96 -12.31 -1.63
N PHE A 68 5.23 -12.66 -1.75
CA PHE A 68 5.89 -13.78 -1.08
C PHE A 68 7.29 -13.37 -0.65
N GLY A 69 7.37 -12.57 0.39
CA GLY A 69 8.57 -11.86 0.75
C GLY A 69 9.02 -10.91 -0.37
N GLU A 70 10.20 -11.16 -0.91
CA GLU A 70 10.76 -10.40 -2.03
C GLU A 70 10.40 -10.96 -3.42
N LYS A 71 9.45 -11.88 -3.47
CA LYS A 71 9.04 -12.64 -4.65
C LYS A 71 7.57 -12.41 -4.96
N LEU A 72 7.13 -12.82 -6.13
CA LEU A 72 5.74 -12.80 -6.57
C LEU A 72 5.26 -14.24 -6.75
N LEU A 73 4.11 -14.57 -6.19
CA LEU A 73 3.35 -15.77 -6.51
C LEU A 73 2.28 -15.45 -7.54
N ARG A 74 2.13 -16.32 -8.53
CA ARG A 74 1.04 -16.35 -9.50
C ARG A 74 0.37 -17.71 -9.47
N PHE A 75 -0.94 -17.74 -9.33
CA PHE A 75 -1.73 -18.96 -9.42
C PHE A 75 -2.76 -18.84 -10.55
N ASP A 76 -2.67 -19.72 -11.53
CA ASP A 76 -3.52 -19.75 -12.73
C ASP A 76 -4.75 -20.67 -12.59
N GLY A 77 -5.05 -21.11 -11.35
CA GLY A 77 -6.13 -22.06 -11.06
C GLY A 77 -5.66 -23.52 -11.02
N GLN A 78 -4.52 -23.84 -11.59
CA GLN A 78 -3.93 -25.19 -11.61
C GLN A 78 -2.49 -25.21 -11.11
N ARG A 79 -1.72 -24.17 -11.46
CA ARG A 79 -0.30 -24.10 -11.19
C ARG A 79 0.03 -22.84 -10.41
N LEU A 80 0.72 -23.02 -9.30
CA LEU A 80 1.33 -21.95 -8.55
C LEU A 80 2.78 -21.78 -9.01
N THR A 81 3.13 -20.59 -9.47
CA THR A 81 4.47 -20.24 -9.95
C THR A 81 5.02 -19.10 -9.10
N CYS A 82 6.27 -19.24 -8.66
CA CYS A 82 7.00 -18.21 -7.94
C CYS A 82 8.01 -17.53 -8.87
N TYR A 83 7.98 -16.20 -8.89
CA TYR A 83 8.88 -15.37 -9.67
C TYR A 83 9.77 -14.52 -8.78
N ASN A 84 11.01 -14.30 -9.23
CA ASN A 84 11.87 -13.29 -8.61
C ASN A 84 11.54 -11.88 -9.13
N ARG A 85 12.27 -10.87 -8.63
CA ARG A 85 12.14 -9.45 -9.04
C ARG A 85 12.47 -9.21 -10.52
N ASN A 86 13.07 -10.18 -11.20
CA ASN A 86 13.43 -10.12 -12.62
C ASN A 86 12.39 -10.77 -13.53
N ALA A 87 11.23 -11.20 -12.99
CA ALA A 87 10.23 -12.00 -13.69
C ALA A 87 10.75 -13.37 -14.14
N GLU A 88 11.82 -13.88 -13.50
CA GLU A 88 12.34 -15.21 -13.75
C GLU A 88 11.66 -16.20 -12.81
N GLU A 89 11.22 -17.32 -13.34
CA GLU A 89 10.62 -18.40 -12.58
C GLU A 89 11.66 -19.05 -11.65
N LEU A 90 11.31 -19.19 -10.37
CA LEU A 90 12.14 -19.85 -9.36
C LEU A 90 11.72 -21.31 -9.13
N TRP A 91 10.42 -21.54 -9.04
CA TRP A 91 9.80 -22.86 -8.84
C TRP A 91 8.33 -22.84 -9.24
N GLN A 92 7.79 -24.03 -9.45
CA GLN A 92 6.36 -24.24 -9.70
C GLN A 92 5.85 -25.37 -8.81
N TYR A 93 4.56 -25.31 -8.48
CA TYR A 93 3.81 -26.37 -7.84
C TYR A 93 2.54 -26.64 -8.62
N GLN A 94 2.32 -27.90 -9.04
CA GLN A 94 1.10 -28.31 -9.75
C GLN A 94 0.05 -28.74 -8.73
N ALA A 95 -1.05 -27.98 -8.63
CA ALA A 95 -2.23 -28.38 -7.88
C ALA A 95 -3.02 -29.47 -8.65
N ALA A 96 -3.84 -30.22 -7.96
CA ALA A 96 -4.72 -31.19 -8.62
C ALA A 96 -5.79 -30.47 -9.45
N ASP A 97 -6.16 -31.03 -10.57
CA ASP A 97 -7.15 -30.46 -11.47
C ASP A 97 -8.55 -30.39 -10.82
N GLY A 98 -9.28 -29.31 -11.09
CA GLY A 98 -10.72 -29.19 -10.83
C GLY A 98 -11.13 -28.72 -9.44
N ASP A 99 -10.19 -28.43 -8.55
CA ASP A 99 -10.52 -28.17 -7.12
C ASP A 99 -10.84 -26.70 -6.79
N GLY A 100 -10.71 -25.75 -7.73
CA GLY A 100 -11.03 -24.33 -7.48
C GLY A 100 -10.26 -23.74 -6.27
N PHE A 101 -8.95 -23.98 -6.21
CA PHE A 101 -8.13 -23.55 -5.10
C PHE A 101 -8.07 -22.03 -4.94
N VAL A 102 -8.04 -21.58 -3.69
CA VAL A 102 -7.77 -20.20 -3.29
C VAL A 102 -6.32 -20.15 -2.75
N LEU A 103 -5.61 -19.08 -3.14
CA LEU A 103 -4.23 -18.85 -2.71
C LEU A 103 -4.20 -17.89 -1.50
N SER A 104 -3.41 -18.26 -0.49
CA SER A 104 -2.97 -17.38 0.61
C SER A 104 -1.46 -17.46 0.75
N ALA A 105 -0.82 -16.39 1.18
CA ALA A 105 0.64 -16.37 1.34
C ALA A 105 1.09 -15.43 2.46
N SER A 106 2.26 -15.74 3.00
CA SER A 106 3.09 -14.86 3.82
C SER A 106 4.45 -14.69 3.15
N ASP A 107 5.44 -14.14 3.86
CA ASP A 107 6.79 -13.96 3.31
C ASP A 107 7.50 -15.27 2.99
N THR A 108 7.17 -16.36 3.68
CA THR A 108 7.91 -17.65 3.61
C THR A 108 7.02 -18.85 3.39
N ARG A 109 5.71 -18.69 3.36
CA ARG A 109 4.76 -19.80 3.27
C ARG A 109 3.61 -19.45 2.37
N ALA A 110 3.18 -20.41 1.55
CA ALA A 110 1.98 -20.34 0.76
C ALA A 110 0.99 -21.44 1.14
N ALA A 111 -0.29 -21.17 1.01
CA ALA A 111 -1.37 -22.11 1.17
C ALA A 111 -2.28 -22.11 -0.06
N LEU A 112 -2.62 -23.31 -0.53
CA LEU A 112 -3.71 -23.54 -1.48
C LEU A 112 -4.81 -24.31 -0.76
N PHE A 113 -6.04 -23.82 -0.80
CA PHE A 113 -7.16 -24.48 -0.14
C PHE A 113 -8.44 -24.46 -0.98
N SER A 114 -9.22 -25.52 -0.86
CA SER A 114 -10.51 -25.66 -1.54
C SER A 114 -11.40 -26.66 -0.77
N GLY A 115 -12.62 -26.27 -0.44
CA GLY A 115 -13.49 -27.08 0.41
C GLY A 115 -12.79 -27.38 1.74
N SER A 116 -12.57 -28.64 2.07
CA SER A 116 -11.83 -29.08 3.27
C SER A 116 -10.35 -29.37 3.01
N LYS A 117 -9.89 -29.30 1.76
CA LYS A 117 -8.51 -29.60 1.37
C LYS A 117 -7.59 -28.43 1.62
N LEU A 118 -6.44 -28.68 2.22
CA LEU A 118 -5.39 -27.71 2.49
C LEU A 118 -4.04 -28.25 2.04
N ILE A 119 -3.30 -27.42 1.32
CA ILE A 119 -1.92 -27.68 0.92
C ILE A 119 -1.08 -26.51 1.44
N LEU A 120 -0.03 -26.80 2.22
CA LEU A 120 0.94 -25.80 2.68
C LEU A 120 2.26 -26.02 1.97
N LEU A 121 2.83 -24.93 1.45
CA LEU A 121 4.10 -24.92 0.73
C LEU A 121 5.13 -24.08 1.48
N ASP A 122 6.37 -24.55 1.49
CA ASP A 122 7.51 -23.80 1.99
C ASP A 122 7.99 -22.73 0.97
N GLU A 123 9.02 -21.96 1.35
CA GLU A 123 9.62 -20.92 0.49
C GLU A 123 10.24 -21.43 -0.81
N ARG A 124 10.44 -22.75 -0.92
CA ARG A 124 11.03 -23.45 -2.10
C ARG A 124 9.96 -24.11 -2.97
N GLY A 125 8.70 -24.01 -2.59
CA GLY A 125 7.59 -24.65 -3.30
C GLY A 125 7.38 -26.12 -2.96
N ASN A 126 8.04 -26.67 -1.92
CA ASN A 126 7.79 -28.02 -1.48
C ASN A 126 6.54 -28.08 -0.62
N ALA A 127 5.65 -29.05 -0.88
CA ALA A 127 4.50 -29.31 -0.04
C ALA A 127 4.96 -29.89 1.32
N VAL A 128 4.76 -29.11 2.38
CA VAL A 128 5.04 -29.55 3.77
C VAL A 128 3.81 -30.16 4.42
N TYR A 129 2.63 -29.83 3.90
CA TYR A 129 1.36 -30.46 4.29
C TYR A 129 0.45 -30.59 3.06
N ASN A 130 -0.25 -31.69 2.95
CA ASN A 130 -1.30 -31.92 1.97
C ASN A 130 -2.34 -32.86 2.60
N GLY A 131 -3.45 -32.29 3.05
CA GLY A 131 -4.45 -33.04 3.81
C GLY A 131 -5.84 -32.45 3.73
N VAL A 132 -6.74 -33.05 4.46
CA VAL A 132 -8.16 -32.66 4.56
C VAL A 132 -8.45 -32.33 6.03
N LEU A 133 -9.09 -31.20 6.29
CA LEU A 133 -9.53 -30.78 7.61
C LEU A 133 -10.99 -31.23 7.90
N GLU A 134 -11.36 -31.22 9.16
CA GLU A 134 -12.73 -31.56 9.60
C GLU A 134 -13.68 -30.36 9.43
N GLY A 135 -13.98 -29.98 8.18
CA GLY A 135 -14.88 -28.88 7.84
C GLY A 135 -14.45 -28.13 6.59
N THR A 136 -15.35 -27.33 6.05
CA THR A 136 -15.08 -26.44 4.90
C THR A 136 -14.23 -25.27 5.36
N ILE A 137 -13.14 -24.99 4.65
CA ILE A 137 -12.25 -23.88 4.93
C ILE A 137 -12.87 -22.61 4.38
N ALA A 138 -13.12 -21.63 5.25
CA ALA A 138 -13.56 -20.29 4.86
C ALA A 138 -12.38 -19.39 4.50
N GLN A 139 -11.31 -19.42 5.30
CA GLN A 139 -10.15 -18.56 5.11
C GLN A 139 -8.89 -19.19 5.71
N VAL A 140 -7.75 -18.88 5.07
CA VAL A 140 -6.42 -19.27 5.56
C VAL A 140 -5.52 -18.04 5.60
N ARG A 141 -4.75 -17.90 6.67
CA ARG A 141 -3.66 -16.92 6.79
C ARG A 141 -2.38 -17.63 7.19
N CYS A 142 -1.33 -17.36 6.45
CA CYS A 142 0.00 -17.92 6.73
C CYS A 142 0.82 -16.95 7.57
N GLY A 143 1.45 -17.45 8.64
CA GLY A 143 2.52 -16.79 9.40
C GLY A 143 3.90 -17.37 9.06
N LEU A 144 4.92 -17.03 9.85
CA LEU A 144 6.27 -17.56 9.65
C LEU A 144 6.38 -19.04 10.03
N GLN A 145 5.80 -19.43 11.17
CA GLN A 145 5.88 -20.79 11.71
C GLN A 145 4.52 -21.47 11.78
N SER A 146 3.44 -20.70 11.77
CA SER A 146 2.08 -21.19 11.99
C SER A 146 1.19 -20.81 10.81
N THR A 147 0.04 -21.48 10.70
CA THR A 147 -1.01 -21.18 9.74
C THR A 147 -2.34 -21.17 10.47
N ALA A 148 -3.08 -20.07 10.39
CA ALA A 148 -4.41 -19.98 10.96
C ALA A 148 -5.46 -20.31 9.90
N VAL A 149 -6.46 -21.09 10.28
CA VAL A 149 -7.53 -21.61 9.42
C VAL A 149 -8.88 -21.37 10.06
N GLU A 150 -9.71 -20.60 9.38
CA GLU A 150 -11.12 -20.45 9.71
C GLU A 150 -11.93 -21.52 8.98
N LEU A 151 -12.77 -22.25 9.71
CA LEU A 151 -13.72 -23.20 9.14
C LEU A 151 -15.12 -22.60 9.17
N GLU A 152 -15.91 -22.86 8.13
CA GLU A 152 -17.29 -22.39 8.02
C GLU A 152 -18.13 -22.85 9.19
N GLY A 153 -18.78 -21.90 9.87
CA GLY A 153 -19.67 -22.18 11.01
C GLY A 153 -18.95 -22.65 12.28
N SER A 154 -17.63 -22.62 12.34
CA SER A 154 -16.87 -22.94 13.55
C SER A 154 -16.81 -21.74 14.49
N GLU A 155 -16.93 -21.99 15.79
CA GLU A 155 -16.63 -21.00 16.83
C GLU A 155 -15.15 -21.03 17.26
N GLN A 156 -14.28 -21.70 16.48
CA GLN A 156 -12.86 -21.81 16.76
C GLN A 156 -12.04 -21.46 15.52
N LEU A 157 -10.96 -20.73 15.73
CA LEU A 157 -9.91 -20.51 14.73
C LEU A 157 -8.81 -21.54 14.97
N LEU A 158 -8.61 -22.45 14.03
CA LEU A 158 -7.56 -23.46 14.12
C LEU A 158 -6.19 -22.83 13.84
N VAL A 159 -5.18 -23.24 14.59
CA VAL A 159 -3.80 -22.86 14.38
C VAL A 159 -2.97 -24.11 14.13
N LEU A 160 -2.40 -24.23 12.96
CA LEU A 160 -1.54 -25.34 12.55
C LEU A 160 -0.08 -24.91 12.69
N ASP A 161 0.79 -25.84 13.05
CA ASP A 161 2.22 -25.64 13.05
C ASP A 161 2.80 -25.62 11.62
N ARG A 162 4.12 -25.50 11.51
CA ARG A 162 4.82 -25.49 10.22
C ARG A 162 4.64 -26.75 9.37
N ASN A 163 4.26 -27.88 9.98
CA ASN A 163 4.06 -29.16 9.32
C ASN A 163 2.57 -29.51 9.09
N GLY A 164 1.67 -28.56 9.42
CA GLY A 164 0.22 -28.75 9.29
C GLY A 164 -0.42 -29.52 10.44
N ALA A 165 0.32 -29.84 11.51
CA ALA A 165 -0.30 -30.41 12.71
C ALA A 165 -1.01 -29.32 13.52
N GLN A 166 -2.18 -29.62 14.09
CA GLN A 166 -2.89 -28.69 14.94
C GLN A 166 -2.07 -28.39 16.20
N GLN A 167 -1.74 -27.11 16.37
CA GLN A 167 -0.98 -26.57 17.49
C GLN A 167 -1.90 -25.94 18.54
N ASP A 168 -2.98 -25.28 18.07
CA ASP A 168 -3.90 -24.53 18.93
C ASP A 168 -5.29 -24.43 18.30
N ALA A 169 -6.28 -24.01 19.10
CA ALA A 169 -7.62 -23.66 18.65
C ALA A 169 -8.12 -22.47 19.50
N ILE A 170 -8.21 -21.31 18.88
CA ILE A 170 -8.62 -20.08 19.56
C ILE A 170 -10.14 -20.03 19.61
N ASP A 171 -10.69 -19.92 20.83
CA ASP A 171 -12.12 -19.79 21.07
C ASP A 171 -12.60 -18.38 20.65
N LEU A 172 -13.55 -18.35 19.72
CA LEU A 172 -14.20 -17.15 19.20
C LEU A 172 -15.64 -16.99 19.74
N SER A 173 -16.07 -17.87 20.64
CA SER A 173 -17.46 -17.93 21.12
C SER A 173 -17.94 -16.57 21.65
N GLY A 174 -19.17 -16.19 21.29
CA GLY A 174 -19.78 -14.92 21.69
C GLY A 174 -19.35 -13.68 20.92
N ALA A 175 -18.53 -13.82 19.86
CA ALA A 175 -18.16 -12.73 18.95
C ALA A 175 -18.08 -13.25 17.50
N SER A 176 -18.26 -12.35 16.54
CA SER A 176 -18.05 -12.66 15.12
C SER A 176 -16.64 -12.27 14.71
N LEU A 177 -15.92 -13.19 14.07
CA LEU A 177 -14.60 -12.92 13.48
C LEU A 177 -14.76 -12.04 12.23
N ILE A 178 -14.04 -10.93 12.18
CA ILE A 178 -14.04 -10.00 11.04
C ILE A 178 -12.84 -10.27 10.15
N ASP A 179 -11.66 -10.38 10.75
CA ASP A 179 -10.41 -10.68 10.06
C ASP A 179 -9.41 -11.26 11.09
N PHE A 180 -8.38 -11.91 10.58
CA PHE A 180 -7.27 -12.42 11.38
C PHE A 180 -6.01 -12.49 10.54
N GLY A 181 -4.86 -12.59 11.18
CA GLY A 181 -3.59 -12.71 10.49
C GLY A 181 -2.41 -12.73 11.43
N PHE A 182 -1.25 -12.71 10.84
CA PHE A 182 0.01 -12.67 11.57
C PHE A 182 0.74 -11.37 11.28
N TYR A 183 1.53 -10.90 12.23
CA TYR A 183 2.49 -9.86 11.91
C TYR A 183 3.92 -10.41 11.93
N SER A 184 4.71 -9.90 10.97
CA SER A 184 5.83 -10.62 10.39
C SER A 184 7.01 -10.89 11.34
N ASN A 185 7.19 -10.10 12.39
CA ASN A 185 8.43 -10.18 13.16
C ASN A 185 8.42 -11.20 14.29
N ASN A 186 7.23 -11.62 14.78
CA ASN A 186 7.12 -12.44 16.00
C ASN A 186 6.24 -13.68 15.85
N ASP A 187 5.67 -13.94 14.67
CA ASP A 187 4.69 -15.01 14.44
C ASP A 187 3.52 -14.95 15.44
N LEU A 188 3.13 -13.72 15.84
CA LEU A 188 1.98 -13.50 16.68
C LEU A 188 0.72 -13.45 15.82
N LEU A 189 -0.29 -14.20 16.23
CA LEU A 189 -1.60 -14.23 15.60
C LEU A 189 -2.46 -13.13 16.20
N TRP A 190 -3.10 -12.32 15.36
CA TRP A 190 -4.12 -11.38 15.77
C TRP A 190 -5.49 -11.80 15.24
N THR A 191 -6.54 -11.53 16.01
CA THR A 191 -7.94 -11.68 15.61
C THR A 191 -8.67 -10.37 15.82
N LEU A 192 -9.49 -10.00 14.86
CA LEU A 192 -10.36 -8.84 14.92
C LEU A 192 -11.80 -9.32 15.04
N LEU A 193 -12.42 -8.97 16.16
CA LEU A 193 -13.72 -9.48 16.58
C LEU A 193 -14.72 -8.35 16.70
N ILE A 194 -15.99 -8.62 16.37
CA ILE A 194 -17.12 -7.75 16.65
C ILE A 194 -18.13 -8.47 17.54
N ASN A 195 -18.63 -7.76 18.53
CA ASN A 195 -19.73 -8.22 19.37
C ASN A 195 -20.94 -7.32 19.16
N VAL A 196 -22.06 -7.91 18.74
CA VAL A 196 -23.32 -7.20 18.45
C VAL A 196 -24.41 -7.53 19.47
N SER A 197 -24.10 -8.29 20.54
CA SER A 197 -25.08 -8.69 21.57
C SER A 197 -25.45 -7.56 22.55
N GLY A 198 -24.70 -6.44 22.57
CA GLY A 198 -24.94 -5.29 23.42
C GLY A 198 -25.92 -4.28 22.83
N LEU A 199 -26.13 -3.15 23.54
CA LEU A 199 -26.93 -2.02 23.05
C LEU A 199 -26.28 -1.30 21.84
N ALA A 200 -24.95 -1.38 21.75
CA ALA A 200 -24.17 -0.91 20.60
C ALA A 200 -23.12 -1.97 20.23
N PRO A 201 -22.76 -2.09 18.95
CA PRO A 201 -21.69 -2.97 18.55
C PRO A 201 -20.36 -2.52 19.19
N SER A 202 -19.56 -3.49 19.62
CA SER A 202 -18.18 -3.25 20.09
C SER A 202 -17.21 -4.08 19.28
N SER A 203 -15.99 -3.62 19.14
CA SER A 203 -14.93 -4.33 18.46
C SER A 203 -13.76 -4.62 19.39
N ARG A 204 -13.04 -5.70 19.11
CA ARG A 204 -11.90 -6.15 19.90
C ARG A 204 -10.81 -6.70 18.99
N LEU A 205 -9.60 -6.26 19.23
CA LEU A 205 -8.40 -6.83 18.65
C LEU A 205 -7.69 -7.64 19.73
N ASP A 206 -7.59 -8.94 19.53
CA ASP A 206 -6.86 -9.86 20.41
C ASP A 206 -5.56 -10.30 19.73
N ILE A 207 -4.49 -10.42 20.49
CA ILE A 207 -3.18 -10.89 20.03
C ILE A 207 -2.79 -12.11 20.83
N TYR A 208 -2.46 -13.19 20.13
CA TYR A 208 -2.10 -14.50 20.69
C TYR A 208 -0.69 -14.89 20.27
N GLN A 209 -0.01 -15.58 21.15
CA GLN A 209 1.14 -16.39 20.78
C GLN A 209 0.66 -17.83 20.52
N PRO A 210 0.73 -18.34 19.26
CA PRO A 210 0.27 -19.69 18.92
C PRO A 210 0.79 -20.77 19.88
N GLY A 211 -0.11 -21.62 20.39
CA GLY A 211 0.20 -22.64 21.40
C GLY A 211 0.41 -22.10 22.82
N LYS A 212 0.10 -20.83 23.06
CA LYS A 212 0.19 -20.17 24.36
C LYS A 212 -1.05 -19.31 24.63
N GLU A 213 -0.97 -18.45 25.64
CA GLU A 213 -2.08 -17.60 26.08
C GLU A 213 -2.21 -16.32 25.24
N LEU A 214 -3.34 -15.63 25.46
CA LEU A 214 -3.61 -14.28 24.99
C LEU A 214 -2.53 -13.32 25.52
N VAL A 215 -1.86 -12.63 24.58
CA VAL A 215 -0.79 -11.67 24.88
C VAL A 215 -1.36 -10.30 25.21
N SER A 216 -2.31 -9.83 24.38
CA SER A 216 -2.91 -8.50 24.50
C SER A 216 -4.32 -8.49 23.97
N SER A 217 -5.15 -7.57 24.49
CA SER A 217 -6.51 -7.35 24.03
C SER A 217 -6.83 -5.85 24.05
N TYR A 218 -7.32 -5.32 22.93
CA TYR A 218 -7.73 -3.93 22.75
C TYR A 218 -9.18 -3.86 22.36
N LYS A 219 -9.99 -3.14 23.14
CA LYS A 219 -11.45 -3.07 22.95
C LYS A 219 -11.89 -1.63 22.68
N SER A 220 -12.87 -1.48 21.81
CA SER A 220 -13.60 -0.23 21.61
C SER A 220 -15.10 -0.48 21.67
N ASP A 221 -15.79 0.32 22.48
CA ASP A 221 -17.25 0.40 22.57
C ASP A 221 -17.80 1.63 21.83
N THR A 222 -16.94 2.41 21.16
CA THR A 222 -17.29 3.69 20.49
C THR A 222 -17.10 3.65 19.00
N GLN A 223 -16.29 2.72 18.48
CA GLN A 223 -16.02 2.56 17.05
C GLN A 223 -15.78 1.09 16.68
N LEU A 224 -15.94 0.78 15.41
CA LEU A 224 -15.58 -0.53 14.87
C LEU A 224 -14.17 -0.50 14.31
N TYR A 225 -13.33 -1.39 14.81
CA TYR A 225 -12.01 -1.64 14.25
C TYR A 225 -12.13 -2.49 12.98
N TYR A 226 -11.33 -2.19 11.96
CA TYR A 226 -11.33 -2.98 10.72
C TYR A 226 -9.94 -3.26 10.13
N LYS A 227 -8.87 -2.58 10.64
CA LYS A 227 -7.50 -2.84 10.16
C LYS A 227 -6.47 -2.61 11.26
N PRO A 228 -5.87 -3.65 11.83
CA PRO A 228 -4.70 -3.52 12.68
C PRO A 228 -3.42 -3.42 11.84
N LEU A 229 -2.47 -2.62 12.31
CA LEU A 229 -1.15 -2.44 11.75
C LEU A 229 -0.13 -2.54 12.86
N PHE A 230 1.02 -3.11 12.60
CA PHE A 230 2.03 -3.40 13.60
C PHE A 230 3.38 -2.82 13.18
N TYR A 231 4.03 -2.12 14.11
CA TYR A 231 5.38 -1.61 13.93
C TYR A 231 6.16 -1.77 15.23
N GLN A 232 7.16 -2.64 15.25
CA GLN A 232 7.85 -3.04 16.48
C GLN A 232 6.84 -3.50 17.55
N ASP A 233 6.82 -2.85 18.71
CA ASP A 233 5.89 -3.13 19.81
C ASP A 233 4.63 -2.24 19.75
N ASP A 234 4.52 -1.35 18.78
CA ASP A 234 3.40 -0.44 18.62
C ASP A 234 2.29 -1.07 17.75
N VAL A 235 1.05 -0.86 18.18
CA VAL A 235 -0.15 -1.30 17.47
C VAL A 235 -0.95 -0.08 17.04
N TYR A 236 -1.17 0.06 15.75
CA TYR A 236 -2.05 1.05 15.14
C TYR A 236 -3.35 0.35 14.75
N ILE A 237 -4.48 0.83 15.23
CA ILE A 237 -5.78 0.20 14.95
C ILE A 237 -6.65 1.20 14.21
N VAL A 238 -6.88 0.93 12.94
CA VAL A 238 -7.77 1.76 12.12
C VAL A 238 -9.22 1.37 12.42
N GLY A 239 -9.98 2.33 12.90
CA GLY A 239 -11.41 2.18 13.14
C GLY A 239 -12.24 3.05 12.21
N THR A 240 -13.56 3.02 12.40
CA THR A 240 -14.51 3.79 11.59
C THR A 240 -14.42 5.30 11.84
N GLU A 241 -14.00 5.71 13.02
CA GLU A 241 -14.02 7.11 13.49
C GLU A 241 -12.63 7.65 13.83
N ALA A 242 -11.72 6.74 14.23
CA ALA A 242 -10.38 7.12 14.70
C ALA A 242 -9.34 6.07 14.35
N LEU A 243 -8.10 6.53 14.27
CA LEU A 243 -6.87 5.74 14.31
C LEU A 243 -6.38 5.73 15.75
N ASP A 244 -6.44 4.56 16.38
CA ASP A 244 -5.93 4.36 17.73
C ASP A 244 -4.48 3.88 17.66
N LEU A 245 -3.63 4.44 18.52
CA LEU A 245 -2.23 4.06 18.67
C LEU A 245 -2.01 3.53 20.07
N VAL A 246 -1.48 2.34 20.19
CA VAL A 246 -1.02 1.76 21.45
C VAL A 246 0.49 1.56 21.36
N ALA A 247 1.22 2.33 22.17
CA ALA A 247 2.68 2.31 22.26
C ALA A 247 3.08 2.01 23.71
N GLY A 248 3.43 0.77 23.98
CA GLY A 248 3.71 0.29 25.33
C GLY A 248 2.51 0.50 26.29
N LYS A 249 2.62 1.44 27.24
CA LYS A 249 1.53 1.80 28.17
C LYS A 249 0.74 3.05 27.75
N SER A 250 1.17 3.71 26.69
CA SER A 250 0.52 4.93 26.19
C SER A 250 -0.52 4.58 25.15
N THR A 251 -1.68 5.21 25.21
CA THR A 251 -2.71 5.11 24.21
C THR A 251 -3.01 6.51 23.67
N GLY A 252 -3.11 6.62 22.36
CA GLY A 252 -3.51 7.84 21.66
C GLY A 252 -4.61 7.53 20.67
N SER A 253 -5.44 8.50 20.35
CA SER A 253 -6.49 8.37 19.36
C SER A 253 -6.53 9.62 18.51
N GLN A 254 -6.60 9.45 17.19
CA GLN A 254 -6.64 10.53 16.20
C GLN A 254 -7.87 10.38 15.33
N SER A 255 -8.74 11.39 15.29
CA SER A 255 -9.96 11.32 14.47
C SER A 255 -9.63 11.19 12.98
N ILE A 256 -10.28 10.22 12.35
CA ILE A 256 -10.25 9.98 10.91
C ILE A 256 -11.68 10.01 10.31
N PHE A 257 -12.61 10.71 10.98
CA PHE A 257 -13.99 10.81 10.51
C PHE A 257 -14.04 11.30 9.06
N GLY A 258 -14.78 10.59 8.20
CA GLY A 258 -14.87 10.87 6.77
C GLY A 258 -13.71 10.29 5.93
N TRP A 259 -12.71 9.66 6.54
CA TRP A 259 -11.58 9.03 5.88
C TRP A 259 -11.64 7.51 5.99
N GLN A 260 -11.02 6.82 5.04
CA GLN A 260 -10.87 5.37 5.03
C GLN A 260 -9.42 4.99 4.77
N TYR A 261 -9.02 3.83 5.26
CA TYR A 261 -7.68 3.28 5.07
C TYR A 261 -7.41 3.00 3.59
N ALA A 262 -6.28 3.49 3.09
CA ALA A 262 -5.82 3.28 1.73
C ALA A 262 -4.53 2.45 1.66
N GLY A 263 -3.75 2.43 2.74
CA GLY A 263 -2.50 1.67 2.78
C GLY A 263 -1.62 2.05 3.96
N SER A 264 -0.56 1.30 4.17
CA SER A 264 0.46 1.61 5.17
C SER A 264 1.83 1.16 4.72
N ALA A 265 2.87 1.80 5.24
CA ALA A 265 4.25 1.41 5.05
C ALA A 265 5.07 1.66 6.32
N VAL A 266 6.09 0.84 6.52
CA VAL A 266 7.15 1.14 7.48
C VAL A 266 8.08 2.15 6.82
N SER A 267 8.31 3.27 7.48
CA SER A 267 9.17 4.36 7.03
C SER A 267 10.25 4.58 8.09
N GLY A 268 11.40 5.10 7.73
CA GLY A 268 12.57 5.28 8.63
C GLY A 268 12.30 6.08 9.92
N GLY A 269 11.09 6.58 10.14
CA GLY A 269 10.62 7.27 11.35
C GLY A 269 9.43 6.61 12.03
N GLY A 270 9.00 5.41 11.62
CA GLY A 270 7.84 4.71 12.20
C GLY A 270 6.85 4.20 11.14
N MET A 271 5.61 3.98 11.56
CA MET A 271 4.52 3.61 10.66
C MET A 271 3.97 4.85 9.95
N ALA A 272 3.83 4.78 8.64
CA ALA A 272 3.02 5.69 7.85
C ALA A 272 1.67 5.03 7.53
N VAL A 273 0.57 5.72 7.80
CA VAL A 273 -0.80 5.26 7.50
C VAL A 273 -1.43 6.23 6.51
N GLY A 274 -1.83 5.74 5.35
CA GLY A 274 -2.49 6.50 4.30
C GLY A 274 -4.00 6.31 4.35
N LEU A 275 -4.70 7.41 4.21
CA LEU A 275 -6.15 7.50 4.19
C LEU A 275 -6.60 8.25 2.94
N THR A 276 -7.77 7.90 2.41
CA THR A 276 -8.49 8.65 1.36
C THR A 276 -9.86 9.03 1.85
N LEU A 277 -10.50 10.01 1.22
CA LEU A 277 -11.88 10.38 1.54
C LEU A 277 -12.81 9.20 1.21
N ARG A 278 -13.74 8.93 2.13
CA ARG A 278 -14.65 7.77 2.05
C ARG A 278 -15.60 7.82 0.86
N ASP A 279 -16.00 9.00 0.45
CA ASP A 279 -17.06 9.22 -0.54
C ASP A 279 -16.53 9.60 -1.94
N GLU A 280 -15.22 9.55 -2.19
CA GLU A 280 -14.64 9.96 -3.48
C GLU A 280 -14.69 8.90 -4.60
N GLY A 281 -15.15 7.68 -4.33
CA GLY A 281 -15.20 6.61 -5.32
C GLY A 281 -13.81 6.07 -5.71
N GLU A 282 -13.67 5.60 -6.97
CA GLU A 282 -12.47 4.87 -7.43
C GLU A 282 -11.26 5.77 -7.72
N THR A 283 -11.45 7.08 -7.86
CA THR A 283 -10.37 8.02 -8.20
C THR A 283 -10.21 9.07 -7.10
N PRO A 284 -9.41 8.79 -6.06
CA PRO A 284 -9.23 9.72 -4.96
C PRO A 284 -8.50 10.99 -5.43
N SER A 285 -8.97 12.16 -4.93
CA SER A 285 -8.38 13.46 -5.21
C SER A 285 -7.39 13.89 -4.12
N MET A 286 -7.50 13.29 -2.94
CA MET A 286 -6.69 13.64 -1.77
C MET A 286 -6.30 12.39 -0.96
N ALA A 287 -5.08 12.38 -0.49
CA ALA A 287 -4.59 11.44 0.51
C ALA A 287 -4.21 12.19 1.80
N ARG A 288 -4.54 11.60 2.93
CA ARG A 288 -4.11 12.05 4.25
C ARG A 288 -3.14 11.03 4.83
N ILE A 289 -1.96 11.47 5.20
CA ILE A 289 -0.90 10.61 5.72
C ILE A 289 -0.70 10.88 7.20
N PHE A 290 -0.89 9.87 8.03
CA PHE A 290 -0.48 9.88 9.43
C PHE A 290 0.94 9.38 9.54
N ARG A 291 1.83 10.19 10.14
CA ARG A 291 3.23 9.84 10.38
C ARG A 291 3.78 10.66 11.53
N GLY A 292 4.56 10.03 12.43
CA GLY A 292 5.18 10.73 13.54
C GLY A 292 4.20 11.45 14.48
N GLY A 293 2.98 10.91 14.64
CA GLY A 293 1.94 11.46 15.51
C GLY A 293 1.11 12.60 14.92
N SER A 294 1.26 12.93 13.64
CA SER A 294 0.52 14.02 12.98
C SER A 294 0.04 13.63 11.58
N PHE A 295 -0.98 14.33 11.09
CA PHE A 295 -1.47 14.20 9.73
C PHE A 295 -0.87 15.25 8.80
N SER A 296 -0.66 14.86 7.55
CA SER A 296 -0.41 15.75 6.42
C SER A 296 -1.31 15.39 5.25
N ASP A 297 -1.85 16.39 4.56
CA ASP A 297 -2.73 16.19 3.41
C ASP A 297 -1.95 16.40 2.12
N MET A 298 -2.17 15.52 1.13
CA MET A 298 -1.53 15.53 -0.17
C MET A 298 -2.61 15.53 -1.26
N HIS A 299 -2.56 16.51 -2.18
CA HIS A 299 -3.41 16.51 -3.37
C HIS A 299 -2.88 15.49 -4.37
N LEU A 300 -3.75 14.63 -4.85
CA LEU A 300 -3.41 13.59 -5.82
C LEU A 300 -3.60 14.10 -7.25
N PRO A 301 -2.75 13.68 -8.19
CA PRO A 301 -2.96 13.94 -9.61
C PRO A 301 -4.27 13.32 -10.10
N ALA A 302 -4.95 14.02 -11.01
CA ALA A 302 -6.21 13.55 -11.57
C ALA A 302 -6.03 12.21 -12.31
N GLY A 303 -7.01 11.30 -12.15
CA GLY A 303 -7.02 10.01 -12.83
C GLY A 303 -6.15 8.93 -12.18
N CYS A 304 -5.63 9.17 -10.97
CA CYS A 304 -5.03 8.11 -10.18
C CYS A 304 -6.13 7.19 -9.60
N PHE A 305 -5.93 5.88 -9.72
CA PHE A 305 -6.90 4.87 -9.28
C PHE A 305 -6.34 3.90 -8.23
N TYR A 306 -5.04 3.97 -7.93
CA TYR A 306 -4.41 3.14 -6.91
C TYR A 306 -3.34 3.91 -6.16
N LEU A 307 -3.29 3.69 -4.86
CA LEU A 307 -2.29 4.30 -3.97
C LEU A 307 -1.48 3.22 -3.28
N LEU A 308 -0.18 3.43 -3.22
CA LEU A 308 0.75 2.58 -2.49
C LEU A 308 1.65 3.46 -1.62
N LEU A 309 1.69 3.19 -0.33
CA LEU A 309 2.67 3.81 0.55
C LEU A 309 3.98 3.04 0.44
N GLY A 310 5.05 3.78 0.22
CA GLY A 310 6.42 3.29 0.29
C GLY A 310 7.15 3.82 1.52
N GLU A 311 8.42 3.47 1.65
CA GLU A 311 9.24 3.86 2.79
C GLU A 311 9.43 5.39 2.88
N GLU A 312 9.60 6.07 1.75
CA GLU A 312 9.92 7.49 1.68
C GLU A 312 8.80 8.39 1.14
N GLY A 313 7.71 7.82 0.65
CA GLY A 313 6.66 8.59 0.01
C GLY A 313 5.44 7.77 -0.41
N LEU A 314 4.47 8.49 -0.94
CA LEU A 314 3.26 7.95 -1.53
C LEU A 314 3.48 7.78 -3.04
N TYR A 315 3.11 6.62 -3.56
CA TYR A 315 3.01 6.35 -4.99
C TYR A 315 1.55 6.38 -5.40
N ALA A 316 1.22 7.16 -6.43
CA ALA A 316 -0.12 7.22 -7.01
C ALA A 316 -0.07 6.71 -8.46
N VAL A 317 -0.86 5.70 -8.76
CA VAL A 317 -0.87 5.03 -10.08
C VAL A 317 -2.05 5.54 -10.90
N GLY A 318 -1.75 6.14 -12.03
CA GLY A 318 -2.71 6.46 -13.08
C GLY A 318 -2.55 5.52 -14.27
N SER A 319 -3.42 5.67 -15.29
CA SER A 319 -3.43 4.78 -16.45
C SER A 319 -2.15 4.83 -17.30
N GLN A 320 -1.43 5.95 -17.32
CA GLN A 320 -0.21 6.13 -18.11
C GLN A 320 0.96 6.65 -17.30
N THR A 321 0.77 6.95 -16.01
CA THR A 321 1.77 7.63 -15.20
C THR A 321 1.77 7.10 -13.77
N LEU A 322 2.95 6.83 -13.24
CA LEU A 322 3.22 6.65 -11.84
C LEU A 322 3.72 7.97 -11.26
N TYR A 323 3.14 8.42 -10.17
CA TYR A 323 3.60 9.59 -9.43
C TYR A 323 4.23 9.15 -8.12
N ARG A 324 5.36 9.75 -7.77
CA ARG A 324 6.00 9.63 -6.46
C ARG A 324 5.89 10.96 -5.74
N MET A 325 5.35 10.94 -4.53
CA MET A 325 5.11 12.11 -3.70
C MET A 325 5.85 11.92 -2.37
N PRO A 326 7.03 12.54 -2.20
CA PRO A 326 7.85 12.36 -1.00
C PRO A 326 7.16 12.86 0.28
N PHE A 327 7.34 12.16 1.41
CA PHE A 327 6.77 12.56 2.71
C PHE A 327 7.44 13.80 3.32
N ASP A 328 8.64 14.16 2.89
CA ASP A 328 9.38 15.33 3.36
C ASP A 328 8.94 16.66 2.72
N GLY A 329 7.93 16.60 1.84
CA GLY A 329 7.44 17.77 1.11
C GLY A 329 8.27 18.14 -0.12
N GLY A 330 9.12 17.22 -0.58
CA GLY A 330 9.84 17.35 -1.85
C GLY A 330 8.91 17.48 -3.06
N SER A 331 9.45 17.79 -4.21
CA SER A 331 8.67 17.91 -5.44
C SER A 331 8.13 16.55 -5.87
N MET A 332 6.90 16.54 -6.37
CA MET A 332 6.30 15.37 -7.00
C MET A 332 7.07 14.99 -8.25
N GLU A 333 7.43 13.73 -8.36
CA GLU A 333 8.07 13.12 -9.53
C GLU A 333 7.02 12.34 -10.33
N SER A 334 7.18 12.28 -11.66
CA SER A 334 6.27 11.55 -12.54
C SER A 334 7.03 10.66 -13.51
N TYR A 335 6.55 9.43 -13.70
CA TYR A 335 7.17 8.39 -14.51
C TYR A 335 6.15 7.82 -15.48
N ALA A 336 6.37 7.98 -16.78
CA ALA A 336 5.45 7.51 -17.81
C ALA A 336 5.57 5.99 -18.03
N PHE A 337 4.44 5.28 -18.08
CA PHE A 337 4.38 3.91 -18.55
C PHE A 337 4.43 3.87 -20.09
N ARG A 338 4.99 2.79 -20.65
CA ARG A 338 5.00 2.54 -22.10
C ARG A 338 3.71 1.90 -22.61
N TYR A 339 2.81 1.53 -21.72
CA TYR A 339 1.53 0.89 -21.96
C TYR A 339 0.47 1.53 -21.07
N THR A 340 -0.78 1.31 -21.39
CA THR A 340 -1.89 1.80 -20.55
C THR A 340 -2.19 0.78 -19.46
N VAL A 341 -2.01 1.17 -18.21
CA VAL A 341 -2.30 0.34 -17.04
C VAL A 341 -3.80 0.35 -16.76
N SER A 342 -4.38 -0.82 -16.59
CA SER A 342 -5.78 -1.02 -16.22
C SER A 342 -5.96 -1.34 -14.73
N GLN A 343 -4.99 -2.01 -14.11
CA GLN A 343 -5.09 -2.48 -12.74
C GLN A 343 -3.71 -2.70 -12.10
N VAL A 344 -3.63 -2.52 -10.79
CA VAL A 344 -2.53 -3.01 -9.96
C VAL A 344 -2.95 -4.34 -9.35
N LEU A 345 -2.24 -5.41 -9.67
CA LEU A 345 -2.55 -6.77 -9.22
C LEU A 345 -1.96 -7.08 -7.87
N CYS A 346 -0.71 -6.67 -7.64
CA CYS A 346 0.02 -6.91 -6.40
C CYS A 346 1.17 -5.90 -6.25
N SER A 347 1.58 -5.63 -5.01
CA SER A 347 2.80 -4.86 -4.71
C SER A 347 3.65 -5.62 -3.69
N PHE A 348 4.97 -5.64 -3.86
CA PHE A 348 5.91 -6.30 -2.96
C PHE A 348 7.32 -5.70 -3.08
N SER A 349 7.98 -5.50 -1.97
CA SER A 349 9.42 -5.14 -1.88
C SER A 349 9.90 -4.11 -2.92
N GLY A 350 9.16 -3.01 -3.12
CA GLY A 350 9.52 -1.96 -4.09
C GLY A 350 9.23 -2.33 -5.55
N TYR A 351 8.35 -3.31 -5.81
CA TYR A 351 7.84 -3.70 -7.12
C TYR A 351 6.32 -3.72 -7.14
N MET A 352 5.74 -3.59 -8.33
CA MET A 352 4.31 -3.78 -8.59
C MET A 352 4.12 -4.73 -9.78
N ALA A 353 3.15 -5.63 -9.69
CA ALA A 353 2.60 -6.34 -10.84
C ALA A 353 1.41 -5.52 -11.39
N LEU A 354 1.54 -5.06 -12.63
CA LEU A 354 0.58 -4.21 -13.30
C LEU A 354 -0.04 -4.95 -14.49
N ALA A 355 -1.35 -4.88 -14.58
CA ALA A 355 -2.09 -5.31 -15.76
C ALA A 355 -2.24 -4.16 -16.76
N ALA A 356 -1.92 -4.41 -18.00
CA ALA A 356 -2.14 -3.47 -19.11
C ALA A 356 -3.46 -3.75 -19.81
N THR A 357 -3.96 -2.76 -20.55
CA THR A 357 -5.23 -2.88 -21.30
C THR A 357 -5.19 -3.89 -22.45
N ASP A 358 -4.00 -4.31 -22.87
CA ASP A 358 -3.80 -5.39 -23.86
C ASP A 358 -3.85 -6.80 -23.24
N GLY A 359 -4.13 -6.90 -21.93
CA GLY A 359 -4.20 -8.16 -21.18
C GLY A 359 -2.85 -8.68 -20.72
N GLN A 360 -1.75 -7.99 -20.98
CA GLN A 360 -0.43 -8.39 -20.53
C GLN A 360 -0.17 -7.94 -19.09
N VAL A 361 0.66 -8.70 -18.36
CA VAL A 361 1.05 -8.39 -16.99
C VAL A 361 2.54 -8.04 -16.94
N TYR A 362 2.85 -6.91 -16.34
CA TYR A 362 4.21 -6.38 -16.24
C TYR A 362 4.64 -6.26 -14.77
N LEU A 363 5.85 -6.67 -14.49
CA LEU A 363 6.50 -6.45 -13.20
C LEU A 363 7.34 -5.16 -13.28
N VAL A 364 6.94 -4.14 -12.55
CA VAL A 364 7.56 -2.81 -12.57
C VAL A 364 8.26 -2.54 -11.24
N LYS A 365 9.51 -2.10 -11.31
CA LYS A 365 10.23 -1.59 -10.13
C LYS A 365 9.76 -0.17 -9.82
N LEU A 366 9.48 0.11 -8.55
CA LEU A 366 9.22 1.46 -8.06
C LEU A 366 10.51 2.29 -8.10
N PRO A 367 10.42 3.55 -8.53
CA PRO A 367 11.58 4.46 -8.62
C PRO A 367 12.07 4.91 -7.24
#